data_ee35a59dfddd75dd436d0e74c14700c5
#
_entry.id   ee35a59dfddd75dd436d0e74c14700c5
#
_cell.length_a   1.000
_cell.length_b   1.000
_cell.length_c   1.000
_cell.angle_alpha   90.00
_cell.angle_beta   90.00
_cell.angle_gamma   90.00
#
_symmetry.space_group_name_H-M   'P 1'
#
loop_
_entity.id
_entity.type
_entity.pdbx_description
1 polymer ?
#
loop_
_entity_poly.entity_id
_entity_poly.type
_entity_poly.pdbx_seq_one_letter_code
_entity_poly.pdbx_strand_id
1 'polypeptide(L)'
;MKRLYAFDFDGTLTTADTLLVFIRYAGGTWRFIVGFLLHSPLLVLMKLKLYPNYRAKQRIFAWYFRGMELKTFDALCRQFAERNACLIRPKAKALLERLFIEGESVCVVSASIDNWVRPFFTNMAKNSRSNFCVLGTQVETDNNGLLTGRFLTNNCYGAEKVERLCKQYPDLTV
;
A
#
# COMPACT_ATOMS: atom_id res chain seq x y z
N MET A 1 -9.53 -1.78 -28.06
CA MET A 1 -8.46 -1.71 -27.02
C MET A 1 -9.14 -1.64 -25.67
N LYS A 2 -8.82 -2.55 -24.74
CA LYS A 2 -9.29 -2.41 -23.35
C LYS A 2 -8.53 -1.24 -22.72
N ARG A 3 -9.25 -0.32 -22.09
CA ARG A 3 -8.66 0.81 -21.39
C ARG A 3 -8.08 0.35 -20.06
N LEU A 4 -6.91 0.88 -19.67
CA LEU A 4 -6.35 0.71 -18.33
C LEU A 4 -6.59 1.97 -17.52
N TYR A 5 -7.21 1.79 -16.36
CA TYR A 5 -7.40 2.85 -15.37
C TYR A 5 -6.40 2.64 -14.23
N ALA A 6 -5.41 3.53 -14.13
CA ALA A 6 -4.41 3.49 -13.08
C ALA A 6 -4.71 4.55 -12.01
N PHE A 7 -4.74 4.13 -10.75
CA PHE A 7 -5.06 5.01 -9.62
C PHE A 7 -3.94 4.97 -8.58
N ASP A 8 -3.61 6.12 -8.01
CA ASP A 8 -2.89 6.17 -6.74
C ASP A 8 -3.82 5.82 -5.59
N PHE A 9 -3.28 5.32 -4.48
CA PHE A 9 -4.06 4.90 -3.33
C PHE A 9 -4.20 6.01 -2.28
N ASP A 10 -3.07 6.35 -1.62
CA ASP A 10 -3.07 7.29 -0.50
C ASP A 10 -3.41 8.73 -0.94
N GLY A 11 -4.43 9.32 -0.31
CA GLY A 11 -4.90 10.67 -0.64
C GLY A 11 -5.68 10.79 -1.95
N THR A 12 -5.66 9.75 -2.82
CA THR A 12 -6.42 9.69 -4.08
C THR A 12 -7.68 8.84 -3.91
N LEU A 13 -7.53 7.52 -3.78
CA LEU A 13 -8.65 6.62 -3.50
C LEU A 13 -9.07 6.68 -2.03
N THR A 14 -8.15 7.00 -1.12
CA THR A 14 -8.40 7.12 0.31
C THR A 14 -8.45 8.57 0.78
N THR A 15 -9.08 8.78 1.94
CA THR A 15 -9.17 10.08 2.62
C THR A 15 -7.96 10.42 3.47
N ALA A 16 -7.08 9.44 3.73
CA ALA A 16 -5.92 9.58 4.61
C ALA A 16 -4.69 8.81 4.08
N ASP A 17 -3.51 9.14 4.61
CA ASP A 17 -2.30 8.32 4.46
C ASP A 17 -2.47 7.02 5.28
N THR A 18 -2.59 5.91 4.58
CA THR A 18 -2.90 4.61 5.20
C THR A 18 -1.74 4.04 5.99
N LEU A 19 -0.49 4.45 5.76
CA LEU A 19 0.65 4.03 6.57
C LEU A 19 0.45 4.42 8.05
N LEU A 20 0.11 5.68 8.31
CA LEU A 20 -0.08 6.17 9.67
C LEU A 20 -1.28 5.51 10.36
N VAL A 21 -2.39 5.35 9.61
CA VAL A 21 -3.59 4.70 10.14
C VAL A 21 -3.32 3.22 10.43
N PHE A 22 -2.61 2.52 9.53
CA PHE A 22 -2.25 1.12 9.70
C PHE A 22 -1.32 0.89 10.89
N ILE A 23 -0.27 1.71 11.05
CA ILE A 23 0.66 1.60 12.18
C ILE A 23 -0.07 1.80 13.51
N ARG A 24 -0.97 2.81 13.57
CA ARG A 24 -1.79 3.05 14.77
C ARG A 24 -2.73 1.88 15.06
N TYR A 25 -3.34 1.31 14.01
CA TYR A 25 -4.21 0.15 14.13
C TYR A 25 -3.45 -1.09 14.65
N ALA A 26 -2.28 -1.37 14.06
CA ALA A 26 -1.49 -2.55 14.36
C ALA A 26 -0.78 -2.48 15.72
N GLY A 27 -0.24 -1.32 16.06
CA GLY A 27 0.55 -1.11 17.27
C GLY A 27 -0.24 -0.58 18.47
N GLY A 28 -1.48 -0.13 18.24
CA GLY A 28 -2.24 0.62 19.22
C GLY A 28 -1.69 2.04 19.44
N THR A 29 -2.50 2.86 20.13
CA THR A 29 -2.18 4.29 20.30
C THR A 29 -0.87 4.53 21.04
N TRP A 30 -0.56 3.75 22.08
CA TRP A 30 0.66 3.94 22.87
C TRP A 30 1.93 3.63 22.08
N ARG A 31 2.00 2.46 21.45
CA ARG A 31 3.15 2.11 20.57
C ARG A 31 3.29 3.08 19.41
N PHE A 32 2.17 3.58 18.88
CA PHE A 32 2.18 4.61 17.83
C PHE A 32 2.87 5.88 18.32
N ILE A 33 2.50 6.40 19.51
CA ILE A 33 3.09 7.61 20.08
C ILE A 33 4.60 7.41 20.33
N VAL A 34 4.98 6.31 20.98
CA VAL A 34 6.39 5.99 21.25
C VAL A 34 7.19 5.86 19.96
N GLY A 35 6.67 5.14 18.98
CA GLY A 35 7.31 4.98 17.68
C GLY A 35 7.43 6.29 16.93
N PHE A 36 6.42 7.15 16.98
CA PHE A 36 6.45 8.48 16.37
C PHE A 36 7.51 9.37 17.01
N LEU A 37 7.57 9.42 18.35
CA LEU A 37 8.57 10.18 19.07
C LEU A 37 9.99 9.69 18.79
N LEU A 38 10.21 8.38 18.80
CA LEU A 38 11.51 7.76 18.52
C LEU A 38 12.01 8.07 17.09
N HIS A 39 11.10 8.11 16.12
CA HIS A 39 11.45 8.36 14.73
C HIS A 39 11.26 9.81 14.30
N SER A 40 10.82 10.71 15.20
CA SER A 40 10.59 12.12 14.87
C SER A 40 11.82 12.84 14.29
N PRO A 41 13.06 12.64 14.77
CA PRO A 41 14.24 13.25 14.15
C PRO A 41 14.43 12.79 12.70
N LEU A 42 14.16 11.50 12.45
CA LEU A 42 14.24 10.91 11.12
C LEU A 42 13.18 11.49 10.16
N LEU A 43 11.97 11.70 10.67
CA LEU A 43 10.87 12.31 9.90
C LEU A 43 11.16 13.78 9.56
N VAL A 44 11.79 14.52 10.48
CA VAL A 44 12.23 15.89 10.23
C VAL A 44 13.30 15.92 9.13
N LEU A 45 14.33 15.08 9.23
CA LEU A 45 15.37 14.96 8.20
C LEU A 45 14.80 14.58 6.83
N MET A 46 13.81 13.68 6.81
CA MET A 46 13.10 13.30 5.61
C MET A 46 12.34 14.50 5.00
N LYS A 47 11.64 15.29 5.83
CA LYS A 47 10.89 16.48 5.39
C LYS A 47 11.84 17.56 4.84
N LEU A 48 13.04 17.69 5.41
CA LEU A 48 14.10 18.58 4.93
C LEU A 48 14.85 18.01 3.70
N LYS A 49 14.42 16.87 3.15
CA LYS A 49 15.07 16.16 2.02
C LYS A 49 16.52 15.71 2.31
N LEU A 50 16.96 15.72 3.56
CA LEU A 50 18.29 15.27 4.00
C LEU A 50 18.36 13.77 4.23
N TYR A 51 17.20 13.08 4.25
CA TYR A 51 17.12 11.63 4.41
C TYR A 51 16.11 11.03 3.43
N PRO A 52 16.45 9.92 2.73
CA PRO A 52 15.57 9.31 1.74
C PRO A 52 14.26 8.79 2.37
N ASN A 53 13.13 9.15 1.77
CA ASN A 53 11.79 8.79 2.25
C ASN A 53 11.63 7.26 2.41
N TYR A 54 12.12 6.46 1.43
CA TYR A 54 11.99 5.01 1.49
C TYR A 54 12.73 4.39 2.69
N ARG A 55 13.90 4.94 3.08
CA ARG A 55 14.67 4.48 4.24
C ARG A 55 13.95 4.80 5.55
N ALA A 56 13.32 5.97 5.64
CA ALA A 56 12.51 6.34 6.79
C ALA A 56 11.33 5.40 6.95
N LYS A 57 10.57 5.18 5.88
CA LYS A 57 9.46 4.22 5.85
C LYS A 57 9.89 2.82 6.26
N GLN A 58 11.02 2.34 5.71
CA GLN A 58 11.54 1.01 6.02
C GLN A 58 11.96 0.87 7.50
N ARG A 59 12.61 1.89 8.09
CA ARG A 59 12.96 1.86 9.52
C ARG A 59 11.73 1.83 10.41
N ILE A 60 10.72 2.65 10.10
CA ILE A 60 9.46 2.64 10.83
C ILE A 60 8.78 1.27 10.68
N PHE A 61 8.69 0.74 9.46
CA PHE A 61 8.14 -0.59 9.21
C PHE A 61 8.86 -1.67 10.00
N ALA A 62 10.20 -1.68 9.98
CA ALA A 62 11.01 -2.65 10.70
C ALA A 62 10.77 -2.60 12.23
N TRP A 63 10.61 -1.40 12.80
CA TRP A 63 10.37 -1.24 14.23
C TRP A 63 9.03 -1.86 14.67
N TYR A 64 8.01 -1.84 13.80
CA TYR A 64 6.69 -2.41 14.13
C TYR A 64 6.57 -3.90 13.80
N PHE A 65 7.16 -4.35 12.70
CA PHE A 65 6.79 -5.62 12.07
C PHE A 65 7.93 -6.60 11.87
N ARG A 66 9.20 -6.22 12.10
CA ARG A 66 10.33 -7.14 11.98
C ARG A 66 10.14 -8.35 12.90
N GLY A 67 10.34 -9.55 12.35
CA GLY A 67 10.19 -10.83 13.06
C GLY A 67 8.74 -11.34 13.15
N MET A 68 7.76 -10.60 12.60
CA MET A 68 6.40 -11.09 12.49
C MET A 68 6.29 -12.08 11.32
N GLU A 69 5.53 -13.16 11.49
CA GLU A 69 5.21 -14.06 10.39
C GLU A 69 4.39 -13.36 9.30
N LEU A 70 4.71 -13.60 8.03
CA LEU A 70 3.99 -13.01 6.89
C LEU A 70 2.48 -13.34 6.95
N LYS A 71 2.12 -14.57 7.32
CA LYS A 71 0.70 -14.96 7.45
C LYS A 71 -0.06 -14.13 8.49
N THR A 72 0.60 -13.85 9.62
CA THR A 72 0.04 -13.00 10.70
C THR A 72 -0.09 -11.56 10.22
N PHE A 73 0.92 -11.05 9.52
CA PHE A 73 0.90 -9.72 8.93
C PHE A 73 -0.22 -9.58 7.88
N ASP A 74 -0.38 -10.55 7.00
CA ASP A 74 -1.47 -10.57 6.00
C ASP A 74 -2.85 -10.63 6.65
N ALA A 75 -3.01 -11.40 7.73
CA ALA A 75 -4.26 -11.43 8.49
C ALA A 75 -4.58 -10.06 9.10
N LEU A 76 -3.57 -9.39 9.67
CA LEU A 76 -3.68 -8.04 10.20
C LEU A 76 -4.06 -7.03 9.11
N CYS A 77 -3.48 -7.14 7.92
CA CYS A 77 -3.79 -6.29 6.76
C CYS A 77 -5.24 -6.46 6.29
N ARG A 78 -5.75 -7.70 6.25
CA ARG A 78 -7.16 -7.98 5.92
C ARG A 78 -8.11 -7.36 6.94
N GLN A 79 -7.87 -7.60 8.22
CA GLN A 79 -8.69 -7.03 9.30
C GLN A 79 -8.66 -5.49 9.29
N PHE A 80 -7.51 -4.90 8.99
CA PHE A 80 -7.38 -3.45 8.83
C PHE A 80 -8.27 -2.92 7.72
N ALA A 81 -8.23 -3.51 6.54
CA ALA A 81 -9.04 -3.09 5.41
C ALA A 81 -10.54 -3.23 5.69
N GLU A 82 -10.97 -4.32 6.32
CA GLU A 82 -12.36 -4.55 6.71
C GLU A 82 -12.86 -3.49 7.68
N ARG A 83 -12.09 -3.21 8.74
CA ARG A 83 -12.47 -2.22 9.78
C ARG A 83 -12.37 -0.77 9.32
N ASN A 84 -11.57 -0.51 8.31
CA ASN A 84 -11.31 0.83 7.80
C ASN A 84 -11.78 1.02 6.34
N ALA A 85 -12.78 0.26 5.90
CA ALA A 85 -13.34 0.37 4.56
C ALA A 85 -13.86 1.79 4.24
N CYS A 86 -14.25 2.55 5.27
CA CYS A 86 -14.68 3.95 5.16
C CYS A 86 -13.54 4.91 4.74
N LEU A 87 -12.28 4.49 4.78
CA LEU A 87 -11.18 5.28 4.24
C LEU A 87 -11.27 5.46 2.72
N ILE A 88 -11.89 4.50 2.00
CA ILE A 88 -12.13 4.66 0.56
C ILE A 88 -13.16 5.77 0.35
N ARG A 89 -12.78 6.76 -0.45
CA ARG A 89 -13.67 7.88 -0.79
C ARG A 89 -14.94 7.37 -1.48
N PRO A 90 -16.15 7.83 -1.11
CA PRO A 90 -17.40 7.35 -1.72
C PRO A 90 -17.41 7.47 -3.25
N LYS A 91 -16.92 8.59 -3.78
CA LYS A 91 -16.82 8.80 -5.24
C LYS A 91 -15.83 7.82 -5.91
N ALA A 92 -14.70 7.53 -5.25
CA ALA A 92 -13.72 6.56 -5.75
C ALA A 92 -14.31 5.14 -5.73
N LYS A 93 -15.02 4.77 -4.66
CA LYS A 93 -15.71 3.48 -4.56
C LYS A 93 -16.72 3.29 -5.69
N ALA A 94 -17.61 4.25 -5.89
CA ALA A 94 -18.61 4.19 -6.95
C ALA A 94 -17.99 4.10 -8.36
N LEU A 95 -16.89 4.84 -8.60
CA LEU A 95 -16.15 4.76 -9.86
C LEU A 95 -15.54 3.36 -10.08
N LEU A 96 -14.87 2.80 -9.05
CA LEU A 96 -14.26 1.48 -9.14
C LEU A 96 -15.30 0.38 -9.36
N GLU A 97 -16.42 0.42 -8.61
CA GLU A 97 -17.54 -0.51 -8.80
C GLU A 97 -18.07 -0.49 -10.23
N ARG A 98 -18.25 0.71 -10.80
CA ARG A 98 -18.65 0.86 -12.21
C ARG A 98 -17.63 0.24 -13.16
N LEU A 99 -16.34 0.56 -13.02
CA LEU A 99 -15.27 0.02 -13.88
C LEU A 99 -15.20 -1.51 -13.78
N PHE A 100 -15.39 -2.07 -12.59
CA PHE A 100 -15.43 -3.53 -12.40
C PHE A 100 -16.64 -4.17 -13.08
N ILE A 101 -17.82 -3.53 -13.06
CA ILE A 101 -19.02 -4.00 -13.76
C ILE A 101 -18.83 -3.92 -15.29
N GLU A 102 -18.23 -2.84 -15.79
CA GLU A 102 -17.93 -2.64 -17.19
C GLU A 102 -16.81 -3.56 -17.72
N GLY A 103 -16.11 -4.29 -16.85
CA GLY A 103 -15.03 -5.21 -17.21
C GLY A 103 -13.75 -4.51 -17.66
N GLU A 104 -13.57 -3.25 -17.29
CA GLU A 104 -12.38 -2.46 -17.59
C GLU A 104 -11.17 -2.93 -16.79
N SER A 105 -9.95 -2.71 -17.30
CA SER A 105 -8.73 -3.04 -16.57
C SER A 105 -8.42 -1.96 -15.54
N VAL A 106 -8.24 -2.35 -14.28
CA VAL A 106 -7.97 -1.43 -13.15
C VAL A 106 -6.67 -1.81 -12.47
N CYS A 107 -5.79 -0.84 -12.29
CA CYS A 107 -4.54 -0.99 -11.55
C CYS A 107 -4.43 0.06 -10.45
N VAL A 108 -4.20 -0.38 -9.22
CA VAL A 108 -3.87 0.52 -8.10
C VAL A 108 -2.36 0.54 -7.93
N VAL A 109 -1.74 1.72 -8.10
CA VAL A 109 -0.27 1.89 -8.04
C VAL A 109 0.08 2.78 -6.86
N SER A 110 0.71 2.23 -5.83
CA SER A 110 0.92 2.93 -4.56
C SER A 110 2.32 2.79 -4.01
N ALA A 111 2.81 3.84 -3.35
CA ALA A 111 4.00 3.78 -2.51
C ALA A 111 3.76 3.03 -1.17
N SER A 112 2.52 2.70 -0.87
CA SER A 112 2.15 1.86 0.28
C SER A 112 2.46 0.38 0.02
N ILE A 113 2.53 -0.40 1.10
CA ILE A 113 2.78 -1.84 1.01
C ILE A 113 1.53 -2.54 0.48
N ASP A 114 1.69 -3.36 -0.54
CA ASP A 114 0.59 -4.01 -1.26
C ASP A 114 -0.24 -4.97 -0.38
N ASN A 115 0.38 -5.57 0.65
CA ASN A 115 -0.30 -6.44 1.61
C ASN A 115 -1.51 -5.77 2.29
N TRP A 116 -1.43 -4.47 2.65
CA TRP A 116 -2.59 -3.79 3.23
C TRP A 116 -3.44 -3.01 2.22
N VAL A 117 -2.90 -2.72 1.03
CA VAL A 117 -3.67 -2.04 -0.04
C VAL A 117 -4.64 -3.01 -0.71
N ARG A 118 -4.14 -4.19 -1.10
CA ARG A 118 -4.91 -5.20 -1.85
C ARG A 118 -6.23 -5.60 -1.18
N PRO A 119 -6.30 -5.82 0.15
CA PRO A 119 -7.53 -6.25 0.80
C PRO A 119 -8.72 -5.27 0.68
N PHE A 120 -8.48 -3.97 0.52
CA PHE A 120 -9.56 -3.00 0.32
C PHE A 120 -10.41 -3.26 -0.93
N PHE A 121 -9.85 -3.96 -1.91
CA PHE A 121 -10.47 -4.19 -3.22
C PHE A 121 -10.90 -5.64 -3.43
N THR A 122 -10.55 -6.56 -2.52
CA THR A 122 -10.77 -8.00 -2.69
C THR A 122 -12.23 -8.33 -2.99
N ASN A 123 -13.17 -7.74 -2.25
CA ASN A 123 -14.60 -8.02 -2.43
C ASN A 123 -15.16 -7.40 -3.72
N MET A 124 -14.68 -6.22 -4.12
CA MET A 124 -15.09 -5.56 -5.37
C MET A 124 -14.57 -6.30 -6.59
N ALA A 125 -13.31 -6.77 -6.54
CA ALA A 125 -12.67 -7.44 -7.65
C ALA A 125 -13.11 -8.91 -7.82
N LYS A 126 -13.50 -9.59 -6.73
CA LYS A 126 -13.82 -11.03 -6.71
C LYS A 126 -14.92 -11.43 -7.70
N ASN A 127 -15.91 -10.58 -7.89
CA ASN A 127 -17.08 -10.85 -8.73
C ASN A 127 -16.99 -10.12 -10.08
N SER A 128 -15.86 -9.54 -10.41
CA SER A 128 -15.67 -8.79 -11.65
C SER A 128 -14.99 -9.63 -12.73
N ARG A 129 -15.27 -9.29 -13.99
CA ARG A 129 -14.53 -9.81 -15.16
C ARG A 129 -13.32 -8.93 -15.51
N SER A 130 -13.05 -7.93 -14.66
CA SER A 130 -11.98 -6.96 -14.86
C SER A 130 -10.61 -7.57 -14.58
N ASN A 131 -9.61 -7.15 -15.34
CA ASN A 131 -8.23 -7.41 -14.98
C ASN A 131 -7.83 -6.40 -13.89
N PHE A 132 -7.73 -6.88 -12.65
CA PHE A 132 -7.40 -6.05 -11.49
C PHE A 132 -6.02 -6.38 -10.93
N CYS A 133 -5.20 -5.36 -10.70
CA CYS A 133 -3.93 -5.52 -10.01
C CYS A 133 -3.65 -4.41 -8.99
N VAL A 134 -2.80 -4.73 -8.04
CA VAL A 134 -2.19 -3.77 -7.10
C VAL A 134 -0.68 -3.85 -7.26
N LEU A 135 -0.06 -2.72 -7.56
CA LEU A 135 1.39 -2.52 -7.65
C LEU A 135 1.82 -1.63 -6.49
N GLY A 136 2.19 -2.27 -5.40
CA GLY A 136 2.65 -1.61 -4.17
C GLY A 136 4.11 -1.89 -3.87
N THR A 137 4.62 -1.33 -2.77
CA THR A 137 5.92 -1.73 -2.22
C THR A 137 5.76 -3.11 -1.59
N GLN A 138 6.68 -4.04 -1.89
CA GLN A 138 6.67 -5.40 -1.36
C GLN A 138 7.58 -5.55 -0.16
N VAL A 139 7.16 -6.35 0.81
CA VAL A 139 7.96 -6.68 2.00
C VAL A 139 8.87 -7.87 1.75
N GLU A 140 10.04 -7.87 2.40
CA GLU A 140 10.98 -8.98 2.36
C GLU A 140 10.75 -9.92 3.55
N THR A 141 10.82 -11.22 3.28
CA THR A 141 10.81 -12.27 4.31
C THR A 141 12.12 -13.07 4.29
N ASP A 142 12.47 -13.64 5.42
CA ASP A 142 13.55 -14.64 5.52
C ASP A 142 13.06 -16.04 5.10
N ASN A 143 13.98 -17.02 5.20
CA ASN A 143 13.69 -18.42 4.84
C ASN A 143 12.64 -19.09 5.76
N ASN A 144 12.35 -18.50 6.91
CA ASN A 144 11.33 -18.98 7.87
C ASN A 144 9.98 -18.29 7.66
N GLY A 145 9.85 -17.40 6.66
CA GLY A 145 8.64 -16.62 6.40
C GLY A 145 8.42 -15.48 7.38
N LEU A 146 9.46 -15.04 8.10
CA LEU A 146 9.43 -13.90 9.00
C LEU A 146 9.82 -12.62 8.26
N LEU A 147 9.12 -11.52 8.53
CA LEU A 147 9.44 -10.21 7.97
C LEU A 147 10.83 -9.76 8.44
N THR A 148 11.71 -9.45 7.51
CA THR A 148 13.06 -8.93 7.81
C THR A 148 13.04 -7.47 8.25
N GLY A 149 11.93 -6.76 7.99
CA GLY A 149 11.80 -5.32 8.16
C GLY A 149 12.33 -4.52 6.98
N ARG A 150 12.78 -5.20 5.91
CA ARG A 150 13.22 -4.57 4.65
C ARG A 150 12.13 -4.70 3.59
N PHE A 151 12.28 -3.89 2.55
CA PHE A 151 11.44 -3.97 1.36
C PHE A 151 12.17 -4.81 0.30
N LEU A 152 11.43 -5.73 -0.30
CA LEU A 152 11.91 -6.58 -1.40
C LEU A 152 12.10 -5.77 -2.68
N THR A 153 11.26 -4.75 -2.87
CA THR A 153 11.25 -3.91 -4.06
C THR A 153 11.57 -2.46 -3.71
N ASN A 154 11.93 -1.67 -4.73
CA ASN A 154 11.99 -0.22 -4.57
C ASN A 154 10.66 0.33 -4.07
N ASN A 155 10.68 1.47 -3.38
CA ASN A 155 9.47 2.18 -3.00
C ASN A 155 8.71 2.62 -4.27
N CYS A 156 7.49 2.17 -4.44
CA CYS A 156 6.65 2.44 -5.61
C CYS A 156 6.18 3.91 -5.64
N TYR A 157 7.13 4.84 -5.85
CA TYR A 157 6.91 6.29 -5.83
C TYR A 157 7.55 6.97 -7.05
N GLY A 158 6.88 8.01 -7.57
CA GLY A 158 7.40 8.79 -8.72
C GLY A 158 7.59 7.93 -9.97
N ALA A 159 8.78 7.97 -10.57
CA ALA A 159 9.12 7.23 -11.80
C ALA A 159 8.95 5.72 -11.66
N GLU A 160 9.20 5.16 -10.48
CA GLU A 160 9.00 3.72 -10.20
C GLU A 160 7.56 3.27 -10.49
N LYS A 161 6.54 4.13 -10.28
CA LYS A 161 5.15 3.82 -10.62
C LYS A 161 4.97 3.57 -12.11
N VAL A 162 5.56 4.43 -12.93
CA VAL A 162 5.48 4.33 -14.40
C VAL A 162 6.22 3.07 -14.88
N GLU A 163 7.43 2.85 -14.37
CA GLU A 163 8.24 1.67 -14.71
C GLU A 163 7.50 0.36 -14.43
N ARG A 164 6.85 0.25 -13.26
CA ARG A 164 6.06 -0.94 -12.91
C ARG A 164 4.81 -1.10 -13.75
N LEU A 165 4.14 0.00 -14.09
CA LEU A 165 3.00 -0.04 -15.00
C LEU A 165 3.42 -0.52 -16.38
N CYS A 166 4.50 0.03 -16.95
CA CYS A 166 5.01 -0.40 -18.26
C CYS A 166 5.47 -1.86 -18.24
N LYS A 167 6.10 -2.31 -17.15
CA LYS A 167 6.49 -3.72 -17.00
C LYS A 167 5.31 -4.66 -16.89
N GLN A 168 4.24 -4.25 -16.19
CA GLN A 168 3.01 -5.05 -16.02
C GLN A 168 2.16 -5.06 -17.29
N TYR A 169 2.22 -3.98 -18.06
CA TYR A 169 1.44 -3.78 -19.28
C TYR A 169 2.36 -3.29 -20.41
N PRO A 170 3.12 -4.20 -21.06
CA PRO A 170 4.10 -3.83 -22.09
C PRO A 170 3.52 -3.10 -23.30
N ASP A 171 2.24 -3.35 -23.60
CA ASP A 171 1.52 -2.75 -24.74
C ASP A 171 0.91 -1.37 -24.43
N LEU A 172 1.22 -0.82 -23.25
CA LEU A 172 0.76 0.50 -22.83
C LEU A 172 1.57 1.57 -23.55
N THR A 173 0.92 2.28 -24.46
CA THR A 173 1.40 3.57 -24.98
C THR A 173 1.01 4.64 -23.94
N VAL A 174 1.98 5.19 -23.23
CA VAL A 174 1.81 6.30 -22.28
C VAL A 174 1.88 7.63 -23.01
#